data_6884bbaa68387d20e8aa77aae0962021
#
_entry.id   6884bbaa68387d20e8aa77aae0962021
#
_cell.length_a   1.000
_cell.length_b   1.000
_cell.length_c   1.000
_cell.angle_alpha   90.00
_cell.angle_beta   90.00
_cell.angle_gamma   90.00
#
_symmetry.space_group_name_H-M   'P 1'
#
loop_
_entity.id
_entity.type
_entity.pdbx_description
1 polymer ?
#
loop_
_entity_poly.entity_id
_entity_poly.type
_entity_poly.pdbx_seq_one_letter_code
_entity_poly.pdbx_strand_id
1 'polypeptide(L)'
;SVSLINIILTPRTAMHPGYYNWLFHTTLFADEFYKWGHGIVADLWTTRWQEMKSITVPVPEYAEQERSAAFLAAEWAEIAAVLEKTRASIEEYKKLKQAVITQAVTKGIRGDRPMKDSGIEWIGDIPAEWRKTQLRHCAAIKSGITLGKKYEKTDSLVERPYLRVANVQDGYVDLSVLTTIEVTQDEDLKYRLRAGDVLMTEGGDRDKLGRGCVWHGEIEPCLHQNHIFAVQTSKDTLLPEFLEYLTVSDVGRSYFDVTAIKTTNLACT
;
A
#
# COMPACT_ATOMS: atom_id res chain seq x y z
N SER A 1 10.42 -22.21 25.20
CA SER A 1 9.20 -22.68 25.90
C SER A 1 8.17 -23.09 24.84
N VAL A 2 7.59 -24.25 24.99
CA VAL A 2 6.53 -24.76 24.10
C VAL A 2 5.18 -24.33 24.68
N SER A 3 4.30 -23.79 23.84
CA SER A 3 2.94 -23.45 24.26
C SER A 3 2.11 -24.69 24.64
N LEU A 4 1.20 -24.56 25.58
CA LEU A 4 0.30 -25.64 26.01
C LEU A 4 -0.60 -26.19 24.88
N ILE A 5 -0.77 -25.44 23.81
CA ILE A 5 -1.54 -25.86 22.61
C ILE A 5 -0.72 -26.64 21.60
N ASN A 6 0.60 -26.73 21.77
CA ASN A 6 1.48 -27.47 20.88
C ASN A 6 1.54 -28.96 21.28
N ILE A 7 1.36 -29.85 20.32
CA ILE A 7 1.50 -31.28 20.49
C ILE A 7 2.90 -31.68 20.05
N ILE A 8 3.67 -32.30 20.95
CA ILE A 8 4.98 -32.86 20.64
C ILE A 8 4.81 -34.32 20.25
N LEU A 9 5.22 -34.66 19.04
CA LEU A 9 5.18 -36.04 18.55
C LEU A 9 6.55 -36.71 18.74
N THR A 10 6.56 -37.83 19.40
CA THR A 10 7.76 -38.67 19.54
C THR A 10 7.58 -39.94 18.73
N PRO A 11 8.52 -40.25 17.82
CA PRO A 11 8.44 -41.46 16.98
C PRO A 11 8.54 -42.72 17.86
N ARG A 12 7.76 -43.74 17.50
CA ARG A 12 7.81 -45.06 18.15
C ARG A 12 8.63 -46.06 17.39
N THR A 13 8.95 -45.80 16.13
CA THR A 13 9.71 -46.64 15.22
C THR A 13 10.76 -45.80 14.52
N ALA A 14 11.56 -46.40 13.63
CA ALA A 14 12.53 -45.69 12.80
C ALA A 14 11.81 -44.70 11.85
N MET A 15 11.70 -43.45 12.27
CA MET A 15 11.07 -42.35 11.54
C MET A 15 12.06 -41.19 11.45
N HIS A 16 12.34 -40.73 10.22
CA HIS A 16 13.22 -39.59 10.01
C HIS A 16 12.49 -38.27 10.28
N PRO A 17 12.91 -37.44 11.26
CA PRO A 17 12.16 -36.24 11.66
C PRO A 17 12.00 -35.25 10.51
N GLY A 18 13.02 -35.06 9.69
CA GLY A 18 12.99 -34.17 8.52
C GLY A 18 11.94 -34.58 7.49
N TYR A 19 11.79 -35.90 7.21
CA TYR A 19 10.79 -36.41 6.28
C TYR A 19 9.37 -36.05 6.77
N TYR A 20 9.06 -36.35 8.03
CA TYR A 20 7.75 -36.09 8.58
C TYR A 20 7.48 -34.60 8.79
N ASN A 21 8.50 -33.79 9.06
CA ASN A 21 8.36 -32.35 9.04
C ASN A 21 7.87 -31.86 7.67
N TRP A 22 8.44 -32.32 6.57
CA TRP A 22 7.97 -31.97 5.23
C TRP A 22 6.58 -32.52 4.94
N LEU A 23 6.31 -33.79 5.29
CA LEU A 23 4.99 -34.40 5.10
C LEU A 23 3.87 -33.61 5.79
N PHE A 24 4.09 -33.19 7.02
CA PHE A 24 3.09 -32.42 7.79
C PHE A 24 2.86 -31.02 7.26
N HIS A 25 3.76 -30.50 6.44
CA HIS A 25 3.58 -29.19 5.78
C HIS A 25 2.99 -29.32 4.36
N THR A 26 2.65 -30.52 3.91
CA THR A 26 1.96 -30.66 2.62
C THR A 26 0.49 -30.24 2.73
N THR A 27 -0.06 -29.71 1.64
CA THR A 27 -1.49 -29.39 1.56
C THR A 27 -2.35 -30.62 1.79
N LEU A 28 -1.94 -31.79 1.26
CA LEU A 28 -2.64 -33.05 1.45
C LEU A 28 -2.79 -33.44 2.92
N PHE A 29 -1.71 -33.30 3.71
CA PHE A 29 -1.78 -33.56 5.15
C PHE A 29 -2.57 -32.46 5.87
N ALA A 30 -2.41 -31.22 5.52
CA ALA A 30 -3.14 -30.10 6.11
C ALA A 30 -4.64 -30.22 5.88
N ASP A 31 -5.07 -30.60 4.66
CA ASP A 31 -6.47 -30.84 4.33
C ASP A 31 -7.06 -32.00 5.13
N GLU A 32 -6.31 -33.09 5.25
CA GLU A 32 -6.74 -34.23 6.04
C GLU A 32 -6.80 -33.89 7.54
N PHE A 33 -5.81 -33.16 8.05
CA PHE A 33 -5.78 -32.66 9.41
C PHE A 33 -6.97 -31.74 9.70
N TYR A 34 -7.34 -30.88 8.73
CA TYR A 34 -8.49 -29.98 8.83
C TYR A 34 -9.82 -30.73 8.90
N LYS A 35 -10.00 -31.82 8.13
CA LYS A 35 -11.23 -32.63 8.15
C LYS A 35 -11.53 -33.24 9.52
N TRP A 36 -10.49 -33.56 10.29
CA TRP A 36 -10.60 -34.12 11.63
C TRP A 36 -10.71 -33.07 12.73
N GLY A 37 -10.60 -31.80 12.36
CA GLY A 37 -10.75 -30.69 13.29
C GLY A 37 -12.18 -30.31 13.55
N HIS A 38 -12.40 -29.55 14.61
CA HIS A 38 -13.69 -28.98 14.97
C HIS A 38 -13.49 -27.64 15.67
N GLY A 39 -14.45 -26.75 15.47
CA GLY A 39 -14.48 -25.41 16.03
C GLY A 39 -15.73 -24.66 15.59
N ILE A 40 -16.04 -23.57 16.27
CA ILE A 40 -17.22 -22.75 15.95
C ILE A 40 -16.94 -21.79 14.79
N VAL A 41 -15.69 -21.34 14.68
CA VAL A 41 -15.19 -20.44 13.65
C VAL A 41 -13.79 -20.87 13.22
N ALA A 42 -13.36 -20.46 12.03
CA ALA A 42 -12.07 -20.87 11.45
C ALA A 42 -10.87 -20.59 12.36
N ASP A 43 -10.86 -19.46 13.06
CA ASP A 43 -9.77 -19.08 13.98
C ASP A 43 -9.71 -19.92 15.26
N LEU A 44 -10.76 -20.67 15.57
CA LEU A 44 -10.88 -21.56 16.72
C LEU A 44 -10.89 -23.03 16.31
N TRP A 45 -10.48 -23.36 15.09
CA TRP A 45 -10.42 -24.71 14.58
C TRP A 45 -9.27 -25.48 15.22
N THR A 46 -9.58 -26.62 15.83
CA THR A 46 -8.60 -27.45 16.51
C THR A 46 -8.76 -28.91 16.15
N THR A 47 -7.65 -29.60 15.96
CA THR A 47 -7.59 -31.06 15.79
C THR A 47 -6.82 -31.62 16.98
N ARG A 48 -7.46 -32.42 17.78
CA ARG A 48 -6.86 -33.02 18.97
C ARG A 48 -6.08 -34.30 18.61
N TRP A 49 -5.23 -34.74 19.51
CA TRP A 49 -4.46 -35.97 19.29
C TRP A 49 -5.34 -37.18 18.98
N GLN A 50 -6.50 -37.31 19.61
CA GLN A 50 -7.39 -38.44 19.40
C GLN A 50 -7.92 -38.54 17.97
N GLU A 51 -8.15 -37.43 17.31
CA GLU A 51 -8.52 -37.34 15.91
C GLU A 51 -7.30 -37.48 15.01
N MET A 52 -6.23 -36.73 15.29
CA MET A 52 -4.99 -36.70 14.49
C MET A 52 -4.35 -38.08 14.34
N LYS A 53 -4.35 -38.90 15.40
CA LYS A 53 -3.74 -40.24 15.39
C LYS A 53 -4.36 -41.20 14.36
N SER A 54 -5.53 -40.89 13.83
CA SER A 54 -6.23 -41.70 12.82
C SER A 54 -5.89 -41.31 11.39
N ILE A 55 -5.12 -40.23 11.20
CA ILE A 55 -4.68 -39.81 9.87
C ILE A 55 -3.67 -40.80 9.35
N THR A 56 -3.92 -41.32 8.14
CA THR A 56 -3.02 -42.27 7.48
C THR A 56 -1.90 -41.50 6.76
N VAL A 57 -0.67 -41.92 6.97
CA VAL A 57 0.52 -41.32 6.36
C VAL A 57 1.37 -42.37 5.65
N PRO A 58 2.06 -42.03 4.56
CA PRO A 58 3.01 -42.92 3.92
C PRO A 58 4.24 -43.13 4.82
N VAL A 59 4.72 -44.36 4.88
CA VAL A 59 5.88 -44.73 5.67
C VAL A 59 6.88 -45.49 4.76
N PRO A 60 7.71 -44.77 3.98
CA PRO A 60 8.78 -45.38 3.23
C PRO A 60 9.84 -46.02 4.15
N GLU A 61 10.73 -46.82 3.60
CA GLU A 61 11.90 -47.28 4.34
C GLU A 61 12.75 -46.11 4.84
N TYR A 62 13.43 -46.28 5.96
CA TYR A 62 14.16 -45.17 6.63
C TYR A 62 15.18 -44.49 5.72
N ALA A 63 15.91 -45.30 4.92
CA ALA A 63 16.89 -44.78 3.94
C ALA A 63 16.23 -43.91 2.85
N GLU A 64 14.97 -44.16 2.47
CA GLU A 64 14.22 -43.35 1.55
C GLU A 64 13.72 -42.05 2.21
N GLN A 65 13.28 -42.16 3.47
CA GLN A 65 12.90 -40.96 4.24
C GLN A 65 14.08 -39.97 4.39
N GLU A 66 15.30 -40.52 4.65
CA GLU A 66 16.52 -39.73 4.78
C GLU A 66 16.89 -39.04 3.45
N ARG A 67 16.87 -39.78 2.34
CA ARG A 67 17.15 -39.22 0.99
C ARG A 67 16.12 -38.12 0.61
N SER A 68 14.86 -38.41 0.84
CA SER A 68 13.78 -37.42 0.54
C SER A 68 13.90 -36.17 1.39
N ALA A 69 14.20 -36.30 2.68
CA ALA A 69 14.42 -35.18 3.56
C ALA A 69 15.61 -34.32 3.15
N ALA A 70 16.74 -34.97 2.79
CA ALA A 70 17.94 -34.28 2.32
C ALA A 70 17.71 -33.56 1.00
N PHE A 71 17.03 -34.19 0.05
CA PHE A 71 16.66 -33.59 -1.23
C PHE A 71 15.79 -32.34 -1.03
N LEU A 72 14.70 -32.48 -0.27
CA LEU A 72 13.78 -31.34 -0.01
C LEU A 72 14.47 -30.21 0.75
N ALA A 73 15.38 -30.53 1.67
CA ALA A 73 16.13 -29.50 2.38
C ALA A 73 17.07 -28.72 1.45
N ALA A 74 17.73 -29.39 0.50
CA ALA A 74 18.59 -28.74 -0.48
C ALA A 74 17.79 -27.84 -1.44
N GLU A 75 16.73 -28.37 -2.05
CA GLU A 75 15.86 -27.63 -2.96
C GLU A 75 15.25 -26.40 -2.25
N TRP A 76 14.79 -26.58 -1.01
CA TRP A 76 14.24 -25.46 -0.23
C TRP A 76 15.27 -24.38 0.06
N ALA A 77 16.52 -24.79 0.36
CA ALA A 77 17.59 -23.83 0.61
C ALA A 77 17.91 -22.98 -0.65
N GLU A 78 17.91 -23.60 -1.82
CA GLU A 78 18.10 -22.88 -3.09
C GLU A 78 16.94 -21.91 -3.37
N ILE A 79 15.69 -22.37 -3.22
CA ILE A 79 14.50 -21.52 -3.40
C ILE A 79 14.53 -20.37 -2.40
N ALA A 80 14.84 -20.62 -1.13
CA ALA A 80 14.93 -19.58 -0.10
C ALA A 80 16.00 -18.53 -0.44
N ALA A 81 17.16 -18.95 -0.95
CA ALA A 81 18.22 -18.04 -1.37
C ALA A 81 17.79 -17.16 -2.56
N VAL A 82 17.05 -17.72 -3.53
CA VAL A 82 16.49 -16.95 -4.65
C VAL A 82 15.46 -15.96 -4.17
N LEU A 83 14.56 -16.35 -3.27
CA LEU A 83 13.55 -15.46 -2.69
C LEU A 83 14.19 -14.29 -1.95
N GLU A 84 15.23 -14.53 -1.14
CA GLU A 84 15.95 -13.46 -0.44
C GLU A 84 16.64 -12.48 -1.41
N LYS A 85 17.31 -13.00 -2.44
CA LYS A 85 17.91 -12.15 -3.48
C LYS A 85 16.86 -11.31 -4.21
N THR A 86 15.71 -11.91 -4.53
CA THR A 86 14.62 -11.22 -5.21
C THR A 86 14.04 -10.11 -4.32
N ARG A 87 13.82 -10.38 -3.03
CA ARG A 87 13.36 -9.35 -2.06
C ARG A 87 14.37 -8.20 -1.96
N ALA A 88 15.65 -8.51 -1.84
CA ALA A 88 16.70 -7.50 -1.81
C ALA A 88 16.70 -6.64 -3.08
N SER A 89 16.58 -7.26 -4.26
CA SER A 89 16.48 -6.54 -5.53
C SER A 89 15.26 -5.63 -5.60
N ILE A 90 14.11 -6.05 -5.11
CA ILE A 90 12.89 -5.21 -5.04
C ILE A 90 13.15 -3.97 -4.19
N GLU A 91 13.79 -4.11 -3.05
CA GLU A 91 14.10 -2.97 -2.17
C GLU A 91 15.11 -2.00 -2.82
N GLU A 92 16.11 -2.51 -3.53
CA GLU A 92 17.03 -1.66 -4.29
C GLU A 92 16.34 -0.91 -5.43
N TYR A 93 15.42 -1.56 -6.16
CA TYR A 93 14.64 -0.87 -7.19
C TYR A 93 13.70 0.19 -6.63
N LYS A 94 13.12 -0.02 -5.45
CA LYS A 94 12.34 1.02 -4.76
C LYS A 94 13.20 2.24 -4.42
N LYS A 95 14.41 2.03 -3.88
CA LYS A 95 15.36 3.10 -3.59
C LYS A 95 15.79 3.84 -4.87
N LEU A 96 16.10 3.09 -5.94
CA LEU A 96 16.46 3.67 -7.22
C LEU A 96 15.32 4.52 -7.79
N LYS A 97 14.08 4.00 -7.80
CA LYS A 97 12.90 4.77 -8.22
C LYS A 97 12.80 6.08 -7.46
N GLN A 98 12.94 6.03 -6.13
CA GLN A 98 12.85 7.21 -5.27
C GLN A 98 13.95 8.23 -5.57
N ALA A 99 15.19 7.77 -5.72
CA ALA A 99 16.32 8.63 -6.08
C ALA A 99 16.15 9.30 -7.45
N VAL A 100 15.69 8.56 -8.46
CA VAL A 100 15.43 9.09 -9.81
C VAL A 100 14.34 10.16 -9.77
N ILE A 101 13.23 9.90 -9.07
CA ILE A 101 12.16 10.87 -8.90
C ILE A 101 12.69 12.13 -8.21
N THR A 102 13.34 11.99 -7.07
CA THR A 102 13.88 13.12 -6.30
C THR A 102 14.87 13.94 -7.14
N GLN A 103 15.78 13.28 -7.86
CA GLN A 103 16.70 13.96 -8.76
C GLN A 103 15.97 14.73 -9.86
N ALA A 104 15.00 14.10 -10.53
CA ALA A 104 14.26 14.72 -11.63
C ALA A 104 13.49 15.97 -11.19
N VAL A 105 12.81 15.94 -10.03
CA VAL A 105 12.01 17.06 -9.55
C VAL A 105 12.80 18.15 -8.83
N THR A 106 14.05 17.90 -8.44
CA THR A 106 14.90 18.90 -7.78
C THR A 106 16.01 19.41 -8.68
N LYS A 107 16.66 18.54 -9.47
CA LYS A 107 17.84 18.87 -10.30
C LYS A 107 17.53 18.80 -11.78
N GLY A 108 16.36 18.32 -12.17
CA GLY A 108 15.98 18.08 -13.55
C GLY A 108 16.68 16.88 -14.17
N ILE A 109 16.39 16.65 -15.45
CA ILE A 109 16.86 15.48 -16.22
C ILE A 109 18.05 15.81 -17.14
N ARG A 110 18.46 17.08 -17.24
CA ARG A 110 19.62 17.48 -18.03
C ARG A 110 20.85 17.52 -17.13
N GLY A 111 21.93 16.86 -17.53
CA GLY A 111 23.24 17.02 -16.91
C GLY A 111 23.86 18.39 -17.22
N ASP A 112 25.00 18.69 -16.62
CA ASP A 112 25.87 19.81 -16.92
C ASP A 112 25.21 21.20 -17.05
N ARG A 113 24.26 21.49 -16.13
CA ARG A 113 23.60 22.79 -16.02
C ARG A 113 24.12 23.56 -14.80
N PRO A 114 24.17 24.88 -14.85
CA PRO A 114 24.43 25.68 -13.65
C PRO A 114 23.38 25.43 -12.57
N MET A 115 23.84 25.26 -11.35
CA MET A 115 23.00 25.09 -10.18
C MET A 115 23.06 26.33 -9.29
N LYS A 116 22.03 26.55 -8.48
CA LYS A 116 21.99 27.58 -7.44
C LYS A 116 21.33 27.02 -6.19
N ASP A 117 21.74 27.53 -5.03
CA ASP A 117 21.03 27.25 -3.79
C ASP A 117 19.56 27.72 -3.87
N SER A 118 18.63 26.82 -3.57
CA SER A 118 17.22 27.17 -3.48
C SER A 118 16.91 28.07 -2.29
N GLY A 119 17.77 28.12 -1.29
CA GLY A 119 17.52 28.75 0.01
C GLY A 119 16.47 27.99 0.83
N ILE A 120 16.24 26.71 0.53
CA ILE A 120 15.34 25.81 1.25
C ILE A 120 16.15 24.56 1.60
N GLU A 121 16.46 24.38 2.88
CA GLU A 121 17.40 23.37 3.37
C GLU A 121 17.09 21.95 2.86
N TRP A 122 15.83 21.55 2.86
CA TRP A 122 15.39 20.21 2.44
C TRP A 122 15.28 20.02 0.91
N ILE A 123 15.40 21.09 0.11
CA ILE A 123 15.47 21.02 -1.37
C ILE A 123 16.93 21.03 -1.83
N GLY A 124 17.78 21.84 -1.18
CA GLY A 124 19.15 22.07 -1.58
C GLY A 124 19.28 22.83 -2.90
N ASP A 125 20.21 22.42 -3.75
CA ASP A 125 20.48 23.07 -5.04
C ASP A 125 19.44 22.69 -6.10
N ILE A 126 19.02 23.70 -6.87
CA ILE A 126 18.13 23.59 -8.04
C ILE A 126 18.81 24.19 -9.29
N PRO A 127 18.37 23.84 -10.50
CA PRO A 127 18.84 24.50 -11.73
C PRO A 127 18.73 26.01 -11.65
N ALA A 128 19.78 26.72 -12.08
CA ALA A 128 19.86 28.18 -11.94
C ALA A 128 18.71 28.92 -12.67
N GLU A 129 18.19 28.34 -13.75
CA GLU A 129 17.04 28.85 -14.48
C GLU A 129 15.69 28.60 -13.83
N TRP A 130 15.62 27.69 -12.82
CA TRP A 130 14.36 27.43 -12.15
C TRP A 130 14.01 28.52 -11.16
N ARG A 131 12.71 28.78 -11.02
CA ARG A 131 12.16 29.71 -10.04
C ARG A 131 11.48 28.92 -8.93
N LYS A 132 11.69 29.31 -7.68
CA LYS A 132 10.91 28.84 -6.55
C LYS A 132 9.65 29.68 -6.41
N THR A 133 8.54 29.03 -6.10
CA THR A 133 7.26 29.70 -5.82
C THR A 133 6.48 28.91 -4.77
N GLN A 134 5.46 29.50 -4.19
CA GLN A 134 4.55 28.80 -3.28
C GLN A 134 3.40 28.18 -4.09
N LEU A 135 2.93 27.00 -3.68
CA LEU A 135 1.86 26.28 -4.36
C LEU A 135 0.62 27.14 -4.63
N ARG A 136 0.23 27.98 -3.68
CA ARG A 136 -0.89 28.93 -3.82
C ARG A 136 -0.82 29.88 -5.00
N HIS A 137 0.36 30.07 -5.59
CA HIS A 137 0.54 30.94 -6.75
C HIS A 137 0.46 30.19 -8.10
N CYS A 138 0.45 28.88 -8.08
CA CYS A 138 0.41 28.03 -9.27
C CYS A 138 -0.66 26.95 -9.23
N ALA A 139 -1.43 26.88 -8.12
CA ALA A 139 -2.52 25.92 -7.98
C ALA A 139 -3.63 26.45 -7.08
N ALA A 140 -4.85 25.96 -7.28
CA ALA A 140 -5.98 26.12 -6.39
C ALA A 140 -6.28 24.79 -5.69
N ILE A 141 -6.56 24.84 -4.40
CA ILE A 141 -6.88 23.63 -3.62
C ILE A 141 -8.39 23.61 -3.37
N LYS A 142 -9.02 22.49 -3.70
CA LYS A 142 -10.42 22.22 -3.41
C LYS A 142 -10.52 21.10 -2.38
N SER A 143 -11.26 21.37 -1.31
CA SER A 143 -11.70 20.35 -0.37
C SER A 143 -12.95 19.66 -0.92
N GLY A 144 -13.10 18.37 -0.60
CA GLY A 144 -14.27 17.59 -0.97
C GLY A 144 -15.44 17.77 -0.01
N ILE A 145 -16.44 16.90 -0.15
CA ILE A 145 -17.66 16.93 0.64
C ILE A 145 -17.55 16.03 1.88
N THR A 146 -18.11 16.50 2.99
CA THR A 146 -18.20 15.73 4.23
C THR A 146 -19.38 14.76 4.21
N LEU A 147 -19.16 13.52 4.61
CA LEU A 147 -20.22 12.51 4.77
C LEU A 147 -21.18 12.87 5.91
N GLY A 148 -22.43 12.39 5.77
CA GLY A 148 -23.43 12.51 6.82
C GLY A 148 -24.17 13.86 6.88
N LYS A 149 -24.07 14.67 5.82
CA LYS A 149 -24.90 15.85 5.68
C LYS A 149 -26.38 15.45 5.59
N LYS A 150 -27.24 16.18 6.28
CA LYS A 150 -28.70 15.99 6.22
C LYS A 150 -29.28 16.98 5.21
N TYR A 151 -30.12 16.48 4.35
CA TYR A 151 -30.85 17.24 3.34
C TYR A 151 -32.33 17.34 3.73
N GLU A 152 -33.00 18.37 3.25
CA GLU A 152 -34.43 18.52 3.43
C GLU A 152 -35.21 17.66 2.42
N LYS A 153 -36.46 17.29 2.76
CA LYS A 153 -37.27 16.44 1.87
C LYS A 153 -37.60 17.08 0.53
N THR A 154 -37.42 18.42 0.45
CA THR A 154 -37.66 19.23 -0.76
C THR A 154 -36.45 19.29 -1.67
N ASP A 155 -35.26 18.85 -1.21
CA ASP A 155 -34.03 18.91 -1.99
C ASP A 155 -34.06 17.86 -3.10
N SER A 156 -33.72 18.28 -4.32
CA SER A 156 -33.50 17.36 -5.43
C SER A 156 -32.07 16.83 -5.34
N LEU A 157 -31.95 15.55 -4.97
CA LEU A 157 -30.67 14.89 -4.81
C LEU A 157 -30.30 14.07 -6.05
N VAL A 158 -29.01 14.00 -6.32
CA VAL A 158 -28.41 13.15 -7.35
C VAL A 158 -27.38 12.25 -6.71
N GLU A 159 -27.37 10.99 -7.10
CA GLU A 159 -26.37 10.02 -6.62
C GLU A 159 -25.09 10.13 -7.47
N ARG A 160 -23.94 10.17 -6.81
CA ARG A 160 -22.62 10.30 -7.45
C ARG A 160 -21.61 9.32 -6.87
N PRO A 161 -20.71 8.75 -7.71
CA PRO A 161 -19.50 8.09 -7.26
C PRO A 161 -18.67 9.01 -6.34
N TYR A 162 -18.10 8.42 -5.29
CA TYR A 162 -17.46 9.17 -4.22
C TYR A 162 -16.17 8.50 -3.76
N LEU A 163 -15.03 9.19 -3.96
CA LEU A 163 -13.74 8.74 -3.51
C LEU A 163 -13.55 9.00 -2.01
N ARG A 164 -13.15 7.97 -1.30
CA ARG A 164 -12.67 8.07 0.09
C ARG A 164 -11.14 8.07 0.11
N VAL A 165 -10.55 8.45 1.24
CA VAL A 165 -9.08 8.43 1.44
C VAL A 165 -8.47 7.10 1.04
N ALA A 166 -9.16 5.97 1.31
CA ALA A 166 -8.70 4.64 0.94
C ALA A 166 -8.58 4.41 -0.58
N ASN A 167 -9.29 5.18 -1.40
CA ASN A 167 -9.20 5.07 -2.86
C ASN A 167 -7.94 5.75 -3.43
N VAL A 168 -7.38 6.76 -2.75
CA VAL A 168 -6.19 7.50 -3.20
C VAL A 168 -4.93 6.75 -2.79
N GLN A 169 -4.18 6.27 -3.76
CA GLN A 169 -2.95 5.51 -3.58
C GLN A 169 -1.73 6.29 -4.09
N ASP A 170 -0.53 5.73 -3.97
CA ASP A 170 0.73 6.31 -4.45
C ASP A 170 0.79 6.15 -5.99
N GLY A 171 0.43 7.21 -6.72
CA GLY A 171 0.46 7.25 -8.18
C GLY A 171 -0.74 6.62 -8.90
N TYR A 172 -1.82 6.23 -8.20
CA TYR A 172 -3.04 5.73 -8.83
C TYR A 172 -4.26 5.84 -7.91
N VAL A 173 -5.46 5.71 -8.49
CA VAL A 173 -6.71 5.59 -7.75
C VAL A 173 -7.17 4.13 -7.75
N ASP A 174 -7.41 3.58 -6.56
CA ASP A 174 -8.00 2.25 -6.41
C ASP A 174 -9.52 2.35 -6.46
N LEU A 175 -10.11 1.88 -7.54
CA LEU A 175 -11.55 1.87 -7.77
C LEU A 175 -12.21 0.50 -7.49
N SER A 176 -11.47 -0.45 -6.93
CA SER A 176 -11.99 -1.80 -6.62
C SER A 176 -13.18 -1.77 -5.65
N VAL A 177 -13.20 -0.79 -4.73
CA VAL A 177 -14.33 -0.54 -3.83
C VAL A 177 -14.69 0.92 -3.91
N LEU A 178 -15.74 1.23 -4.64
CA LEU A 178 -16.27 2.58 -4.81
C LEU A 178 -17.60 2.71 -4.06
N THR A 179 -17.77 3.81 -3.35
CA THR A 179 -19.02 4.17 -2.68
C THR A 179 -19.73 5.26 -3.46
N THR A 180 -21.01 5.46 -3.18
CA THR A 180 -21.81 6.56 -3.71
C THR A 180 -22.23 7.51 -2.60
N ILE A 181 -22.60 8.73 -2.96
CA ILE A 181 -23.14 9.75 -2.08
C ILE A 181 -24.27 10.49 -2.80
N GLU A 182 -25.33 10.79 -2.06
CA GLU A 182 -26.39 11.70 -2.53
C GLU A 182 -26.03 13.15 -2.22
N VAL A 183 -26.15 14.02 -3.20
CA VAL A 183 -25.80 15.44 -3.10
C VAL A 183 -26.79 16.30 -3.89
N THR A 184 -26.86 17.59 -3.58
CA THR A 184 -27.60 18.55 -4.43
C THR A 184 -26.86 18.80 -5.74
N GLN A 185 -27.54 19.30 -6.74
CA GLN A 185 -26.94 19.61 -8.04
C GLN A 185 -25.84 20.68 -7.95
N ASP A 186 -26.00 21.64 -7.04
CA ASP A 186 -24.99 22.67 -6.78
C ASP A 186 -23.72 22.08 -6.13
N GLU A 187 -23.88 21.12 -5.23
CA GLU A 187 -22.76 20.42 -4.61
C GLU A 187 -22.04 19.49 -5.61
N ASP A 188 -22.79 18.82 -6.47
CA ASP A 188 -22.19 18.03 -7.55
C ASP A 188 -21.29 18.91 -8.42
N LEU A 189 -21.76 20.07 -8.87
CA LEU A 189 -20.95 20.99 -9.68
C LEU A 189 -19.75 21.56 -8.92
N LYS A 190 -19.92 21.84 -7.62
CA LYS A 190 -18.89 22.46 -6.78
C LYS A 190 -17.76 21.52 -6.45
N TYR A 191 -18.06 20.26 -6.09
CA TYR A 191 -17.10 19.27 -5.55
C TYR A 191 -16.65 18.24 -6.56
N ARG A 192 -17.11 18.33 -7.81
CA ARG A 192 -16.76 17.42 -8.88
C ARG A 192 -15.27 17.51 -9.20
N LEU A 193 -14.64 16.35 -9.28
CA LEU A 193 -13.27 16.18 -9.78
C LEU A 193 -13.21 16.50 -11.29
N ARG A 194 -12.05 16.94 -11.72
CA ARG A 194 -11.75 17.22 -13.14
C ARG A 194 -10.48 16.49 -13.53
N ALA A 195 -10.44 15.97 -14.73
CA ALA A 195 -9.21 15.37 -15.27
C ALA A 195 -8.04 16.38 -15.17
N GLY A 196 -6.93 15.93 -14.59
CA GLY A 196 -5.77 16.75 -14.26
C GLY A 196 -5.76 17.30 -12.82
N ASP A 197 -6.78 17.05 -12.01
CA ASP A 197 -6.72 17.34 -10.57
C ASP A 197 -5.69 16.42 -9.90
N VAL A 198 -4.78 16.95 -9.10
CA VAL A 198 -3.87 16.15 -8.29
C VAL A 198 -4.54 15.88 -6.95
N LEU A 199 -4.88 14.61 -6.72
CA LEU A 199 -5.48 14.17 -5.47
C LEU A 199 -4.40 13.99 -4.41
N MET A 200 -4.62 14.50 -3.21
CA MET A 200 -3.68 14.35 -2.09
C MET A 200 -4.46 14.05 -0.81
N THR A 201 -3.98 13.08 -0.02
CA THR A 201 -4.60 12.78 1.28
C THR A 201 -4.12 13.77 2.34
N GLU A 202 -5.07 14.33 3.10
CA GLU A 202 -4.79 15.27 4.20
C GLU A 202 -4.01 14.60 5.33
N GLY A 203 -4.30 13.36 5.63
CA GLY A 203 -3.76 12.67 6.80
C GLY A 203 -3.69 11.17 6.65
N GLY A 204 -3.18 10.51 7.67
CA GLY A 204 -3.02 9.08 7.75
C GLY A 204 -1.80 8.70 8.58
N ASP A 205 -1.27 7.49 8.34
CA ASP A 205 0.02 7.08 8.87
C ASP A 205 1.15 7.92 8.25
N ARG A 206 2.28 8.01 8.93
CA ARG A 206 3.41 8.86 8.52
C ARG A 206 3.89 8.60 7.09
N ASP A 207 3.87 7.36 6.65
CA ASP A 207 4.25 6.93 5.31
C ASP A 207 3.19 7.25 4.24
N LYS A 208 1.99 7.68 4.65
CA LYS A 208 0.84 7.99 3.78
C LYS A 208 0.51 9.47 3.69
N LEU A 209 1.19 10.32 4.46
CA LEU A 209 0.98 11.76 4.42
C LEU A 209 1.28 12.33 3.03
N GLY A 210 0.37 13.14 2.50
CA GLY A 210 0.50 13.74 1.17
C GLY A 210 0.51 12.75 0.02
N ARG A 211 0.18 11.47 0.29
CA ARG A 211 0.04 10.45 -0.76
C ARG A 211 -1.02 10.89 -1.76
N GLY A 212 -0.72 10.72 -3.03
CA GLY A 212 -1.64 11.15 -4.06
C GLY A 212 -1.29 10.67 -5.45
N CYS A 213 -2.12 11.11 -6.40
CA CYS A 213 -2.02 10.77 -7.82
C CYS A 213 -2.74 11.82 -8.67
N VAL A 214 -2.46 11.86 -9.95
CA VAL A 214 -3.26 12.62 -10.91
C VAL A 214 -4.57 11.89 -11.18
N TRP A 215 -5.70 12.60 -11.09
CA TRP A 215 -7.00 12.12 -11.54
C TRP A 215 -7.09 12.28 -13.06
N HIS A 216 -7.24 11.17 -13.77
CA HIS A 216 -7.35 11.17 -15.24
C HIS A 216 -8.80 11.19 -15.76
N GLY A 217 -9.79 11.26 -14.86
CA GLY A 217 -11.20 11.18 -15.25
C GLY A 217 -11.68 9.74 -15.39
N GLU A 218 -11.16 8.83 -14.56
CA GLU A 218 -11.46 7.39 -14.61
C GLU A 218 -12.96 7.12 -14.46
N ILE A 219 -13.66 7.99 -13.74
CA ILE A 219 -15.13 7.99 -13.60
C ILE A 219 -15.63 9.42 -13.61
N GLU A 220 -16.56 9.75 -14.49
CA GLU A 220 -17.18 11.08 -14.56
C GLU A 220 -18.71 10.98 -14.57
N PRO A 221 -19.39 11.79 -13.74
CA PRO A 221 -18.89 12.66 -12.68
C PRO A 221 -18.47 11.89 -11.42
N CYS A 222 -17.45 12.37 -10.71
CA CYS A 222 -16.98 11.78 -9.47
C CYS A 222 -16.73 12.88 -8.43
N LEU A 223 -17.08 12.61 -7.17
CA LEU A 223 -16.85 13.49 -6.02
C LEU A 223 -15.78 12.88 -5.11
N HIS A 224 -15.31 13.65 -4.14
CA HIS A 224 -14.30 13.18 -3.20
C HIS A 224 -14.57 13.65 -1.77
N GLN A 225 -14.02 12.90 -0.81
CA GLN A 225 -14.11 13.18 0.62
C GLN A 225 -13.33 14.45 0.98
N ASN A 226 -13.81 15.17 1.99
CA ASN A 226 -13.18 16.39 2.50
C ASN A 226 -11.72 16.21 2.97
N HIS A 227 -11.30 14.97 3.33
CA HIS A 227 -9.92 14.62 3.67
C HIS A 227 -9.05 14.25 2.45
N ILE A 228 -9.56 14.51 1.24
CA ILE A 228 -8.81 14.48 0.00
C ILE A 228 -8.80 15.90 -0.55
N PHE A 229 -7.62 16.45 -0.77
CA PHE A 229 -7.46 17.71 -1.49
C PHE A 229 -7.39 17.41 -2.98
N ALA A 230 -8.20 18.12 -3.78
CA ALA A 230 -8.05 18.16 -5.22
C ALA A 230 -7.29 19.45 -5.60
N VAL A 231 -6.03 19.29 -5.98
CA VAL A 231 -5.13 20.38 -6.31
C VAL A 231 -5.21 20.64 -7.82
N GLN A 232 -5.78 21.76 -8.18
CA GLN A 232 -5.95 22.20 -9.58
C GLN A 232 -4.77 23.07 -9.97
N THR A 233 -3.86 22.54 -10.75
CA THR A 233 -2.67 23.26 -11.21
C THR A 233 -2.99 24.09 -12.43
N SER A 234 -2.25 25.19 -12.62
CA SER A 234 -2.24 25.95 -13.88
C SER A 234 -1.22 25.28 -14.83
N LYS A 235 -1.69 24.74 -15.94
CA LYS A 235 -0.85 24.06 -16.94
C LYS A 235 0.32 24.90 -17.48
N ASP A 236 0.18 26.22 -17.43
CA ASP A 236 1.24 27.13 -17.89
C ASP A 236 2.38 27.29 -16.87
N THR A 237 2.15 26.90 -15.62
CA THR A 237 3.10 27.12 -14.51
C THR A 237 3.52 25.85 -13.83
N LEU A 238 2.64 24.85 -13.73
CA LEU A 238 2.90 23.61 -13.01
C LEU A 238 2.09 22.48 -13.63
N LEU A 239 2.77 21.47 -14.17
CA LEU A 239 2.13 20.26 -14.66
C LEU A 239 1.62 19.40 -13.51
N PRO A 240 0.41 18.81 -13.62
CA PRO A 240 -0.12 17.90 -12.58
C PRO A 240 0.84 16.77 -12.24
N GLU A 241 1.41 16.13 -13.24
CA GLU A 241 2.35 15.01 -13.09
C GLU A 241 3.65 15.44 -12.38
N PHE A 242 4.12 16.67 -12.62
CA PHE A 242 5.29 17.18 -11.91
C PHE A 242 4.97 17.38 -10.41
N LEU A 243 3.78 17.90 -10.09
CA LEU A 243 3.35 18.04 -8.69
C LEU A 243 3.21 16.66 -8.03
N GLU A 244 2.61 15.69 -8.70
CA GLU A 244 2.52 14.31 -8.20
C GLU A 244 3.91 13.76 -7.86
N TYR A 245 4.88 13.83 -8.78
CA TYR A 245 6.25 13.37 -8.51
C TYR A 245 6.94 14.18 -7.42
N LEU A 246 6.67 15.47 -7.30
CA LEU A 246 7.23 16.30 -6.23
C LEU A 246 6.72 15.84 -4.85
N THR A 247 5.44 15.51 -4.72
CA THR A 247 4.86 15.06 -3.43
C THR A 247 5.40 13.70 -2.98
N VAL A 248 5.67 12.78 -3.91
CA VAL A 248 6.21 11.44 -3.59
C VAL A 248 7.74 11.43 -3.48
N SER A 249 8.43 12.51 -3.89
CA SER A 249 9.88 12.64 -3.75
C SER A 249 10.32 12.71 -2.28
N ASP A 250 11.62 12.49 -2.01
CA ASP A 250 12.17 12.65 -0.65
C ASP A 250 11.96 14.06 -0.11
N VAL A 251 11.99 15.05 -1.01
CA VAL A 251 11.74 16.45 -0.71
C VAL A 251 10.30 16.67 -0.24
N GLY A 252 9.32 16.17 -0.99
CA GLY A 252 7.91 16.26 -0.61
C GLY A 252 7.62 15.53 0.71
N ARG A 253 8.14 14.33 0.85
CA ARG A 253 7.98 13.53 2.09
C ARG A 253 8.61 14.21 3.31
N SER A 254 9.81 14.78 3.16
CA SER A 254 10.44 15.56 4.23
C SER A 254 9.59 16.77 4.62
N TYR A 255 9.00 17.47 3.65
CA TYR A 255 8.10 18.58 3.92
C TYR A 255 6.88 18.14 4.74
N PHE A 256 6.20 17.07 4.33
CA PHE A 256 5.04 16.55 5.05
C PHE A 256 5.40 16.09 6.46
N ASP A 257 6.54 15.45 6.63
CA ASP A 257 7.04 14.99 7.95
C ASP A 257 7.26 16.15 8.93
N VAL A 258 7.88 17.24 8.45
CA VAL A 258 8.21 18.42 9.29
C VAL A 258 6.95 19.24 9.59
N THR A 259 6.02 19.33 8.65
CA THR A 259 4.80 20.16 8.79
C THR A 259 3.63 19.40 9.41
N ALA A 260 3.72 18.08 9.56
CA ALA A 260 2.65 17.26 10.13
C ALA A 260 2.36 17.62 11.60
N ILE A 261 1.11 17.92 11.89
CA ILE A 261 0.65 18.16 13.27
C ILE A 261 0.11 16.85 13.85
N LYS A 262 0.60 16.49 15.03
CA LYS A 262 0.07 15.36 15.79
C LYS A 262 -1.31 15.69 16.35
N THR A 263 -2.33 15.11 15.73
CA THR A 263 -3.67 14.98 16.29
C THR A 263 -3.91 13.51 16.67
N THR A 264 -5.15 13.03 16.67
CA THR A 264 -5.46 11.60 16.78
C THR A 264 -4.79 10.79 15.65
N ASN A 265 -4.69 11.39 14.46
CA ASN A 265 -3.87 10.94 13.32
C ASN A 265 -2.97 12.10 12.89
N LEU A 266 -1.86 11.81 12.20
CA LEU A 266 -1.07 12.86 11.56
C LEU A 266 -1.90 13.53 10.45
N ALA A 267 -1.90 14.84 10.42
CA ALA A 267 -2.55 15.63 9.37
C ALA A 267 -1.59 16.70 8.84
N CYS A 268 -1.59 16.92 7.53
CA CYS A 268 -0.90 18.05 6.90
C CYS A 268 -1.83 19.27 6.92
N THR A 269 -1.32 20.39 7.36
CA THR A 269 -2.03 21.69 7.31
C THR A 269 -1.42 22.61 6.27
#